data_fa01e234a149e637732769599a69769d
#
_entry.id   fa01e234a149e637732769599a69769d
#
_cell.length_a   1.000
_cell.length_b   1.000
_cell.length_c   1.000
_cell.angle_alpha   90.00
_cell.angle_beta   90.00
_cell.angle_gamma   90.00
#
_symmetry.space_group_name_H-M   'P 1'
#
loop_
_entity.id
_entity.type
_entity.pdbx_description
1 polymer ?
#
loop_
_entity_poly.entity_id
_entity_poly.type
_entity_poly.pdbx_seq_one_letter_code
_entity_poly.pdbx_strand_id
1 'polypeptide(L)'
;MQIIINGEPREVREHSTLAELTSELGLTGKRIAVELNREIVPQDSYGQHQLRDGDRLEIVHAIGGGQDDALVIAGKAYQSRLLVGTGKYKDMDETRRAIEASGAQIVTVAIRRTNIGQDPSQPNLLDILPPERYTILPNTAGCYTAEDAVRTCKLARELLGGHRLVKLEVLGDAKTLFPDITATLEAARTLVADGFEVMVYTNDDPIVAKRLEEIGCVAVMPLAAPIGSGLGIRNPYNILTILENAKVPILVDAGVGTASDAAIAMELGCHGVLMNTAIAEAKNPVLMASAMRKAIEAGREAFLAGRMPRKRYASASSPLEGLSL
;
A
#
# COMPACT_ATOMS: atom_id res chain seq x y z
N MET A 1 -31.86 20.35 11.41
CA MET A 1 -32.61 19.14 11.72
C MET A 1 -31.66 18.05 12.15
N GLN A 2 -32.11 17.13 13.00
CA GLN A 2 -31.26 16.05 13.50
C GLN A 2 -31.65 14.74 12.82
N ILE A 3 -30.66 14.01 12.29
CA ILE A 3 -30.81 12.68 11.69
C ILE A 3 -29.85 11.69 12.34
N ILE A 4 -30.06 10.40 12.14
CA ILE A 4 -29.19 9.34 12.66
C ILE A 4 -28.47 8.69 11.46
N ILE A 5 -27.15 8.73 11.44
CA ILE A 5 -26.32 8.11 10.38
C ILE A 5 -25.49 7.00 11.00
N ASN A 6 -25.66 5.75 10.54
CA ASN A 6 -24.96 4.58 11.05
C ASN A 6 -25.03 4.45 12.58
N GLY A 7 -26.19 4.81 13.16
CA GLY A 7 -26.43 4.76 14.60
C GLY A 7 -25.99 5.99 15.39
N GLU A 8 -25.33 6.97 14.77
CA GLU A 8 -24.86 8.21 15.41
C GLU A 8 -25.74 9.42 15.04
N PRO A 9 -26.18 10.26 16.02
CA PRO A 9 -26.94 11.47 15.74
C PRO A 9 -26.05 12.52 15.06
N ARG A 10 -26.58 13.18 14.04
CA ARG A 10 -25.90 14.24 13.29
C ARG A 10 -26.84 15.37 12.95
N GLU A 11 -26.35 16.60 13.08
CA GLU A 11 -27.05 17.79 12.62
C GLU A 11 -26.78 18.02 11.12
N VAL A 12 -27.85 18.22 10.36
CA VAL A 12 -27.81 18.55 8.94
C VAL A 12 -28.70 19.76 8.64
N ARG A 13 -28.48 20.42 7.52
CA ARG A 13 -29.30 21.55 7.08
C ARG A 13 -30.74 21.10 6.85
N GLU A 14 -31.68 21.96 7.14
CA GLU A 14 -33.08 21.72 6.79
C GLU A 14 -33.26 21.63 5.29
N HIS A 15 -34.09 20.67 4.85
CA HIS A 15 -34.38 20.42 3.43
C HIS A 15 -33.20 19.91 2.58
N SER A 16 -32.10 19.48 3.21
CA SER A 16 -31.01 18.84 2.45
C SER A 16 -31.51 17.59 1.76
N THR A 17 -30.99 17.36 0.56
CA THR A 17 -31.22 16.12 -0.17
C THR A 17 -30.17 15.07 0.24
N LEU A 18 -30.45 13.79 -0.04
CA LEU A 18 -29.51 12.72 0.19
C LEU A 18 -28.22 12.89 -0.64
N ALA A 19 -28.32 13.50 -1.85
CA ALA A 19 -27.16 13.83 -2.66
C ALA A 19 -26.26 14.88 -2.00
N GLU A 20 -26.84 15.93 -1.41
CA GLU A 20 -26.09 16.97 -0.69
C GLU A 20 -25.42 16.39 0.55
N LEU A 21 -26.13 15.57 1.32
CA LEU A 21 -25.56 14.89 2.48
C LEU A 21 -24.38 14.00 2.09
N THR A 22 -24.51 13.18 1.05
CA THR A 22 -23.41 12.30 0.60
C THR A 22 -22.21 13.10 0.08
N SER A 23 -22.44 14.29 -0.48
CA SER A 23 -21.37 15.21 -0.89
C SER A 23 -20.67 15.82 0.33
N GLU A 24 -21.40 16.30 1.34
CA GLU A 24 -20.84 16.82 2.60
C GLU A 24 -20.02 15.76 3.37
N LEU A 25 -20.41 14.49 3.24
CA LEU A 25 -19.68 13.34 3.81
C LEU A 25 -18.44 12.93 2.99
N GLY A 26 -18.16 13.59 1.86
CA GLY A 26 -17.06 13.23 0.97
C GLY A 26 -17.25 11.87 0.27
N LEU A 27 -18.52 11.49 0.06
CA LEU A 27 -18.89 10.19 -0.54
C LEU A 27 -19.27 10.29 -2.02
N THR A 28 -19.21 11.48 -2.61
CA THR A 28 -19.49 11.70 -4.04
C THR A 28 -18.55 10.87 -4.91
N GLY A 29 -19.13 10.10 -5.83
CA GLY A 29 -18.36 9.21 -6.73
C GLY A 29 -17.90 7.90 -6.11
N LYS A 30 -18.19 7.66 -4.84
CA LYS A 30 -17.94 6.35 -4.19
C LYS A 30 -19.13 5.42 -4.39
N ARG A 31 -18.87 4.11 -4.49
CA ARG A 31 -19.93 3.10 -4.49
C ARG A 31 -20.48 2.94 -3.08
N ILE A 32 -21.60 3.59 -2.83
CA ILE A 32 -22.32 3.48 -1.57
C ILE A 32 -23.73 2.94 -1.83
N ALA A 33 -24.24 2.17 -0.90
CA ALA A 33 -25.66 1.89 -0.78
C ALA A 33 -26.18 2.66 0.43
N VAL A 34 -27.29 3.35 0.26
CA VAL A 34 -27.94 4.08 1.34
C VAL A 34 -29.30 3.45 1.62
N GLU A 35 -29.49 3.05 2.85
CA GLU A 35 -30.78 2.71 3.39
C GLU A 35 -31.31 3.92 4.17
N LEU A 36 -32.49 4.38 3.83
CA LEU A 36 -33.21 5.45 4.51
C LEU A 36 -34.47 4.85 5.15
N ASN A 37 -34.56 4.89 6.46
CA ASN A 37 -35.72 4.39 7.20
C ASN A 37 -36.11 2.91 6.86
N ARG A 38 -35.11 2.06 6.66
CA ARG A 38 -35.19 0.65 6.25
C ARG A 38 -35.59 0.40 4.78
N GLU A 39 -35.52 1.42 3.94
CA GLU A 39 -35.71 1.30 2.49
C GLU A 39 -34.41 1.68 1.76
N ILE A 40 -33.98 0.82 0.82
CA ILE A 40 -32.80 1.11 0.01
C ILE A 40 -33.15 2.18 -1.02
N VAL A 41 -32.44 3.30 -1.02
CA VAL A 41 -32.60 4.37 -1.98
C VAL A 41 -31.64 4.14 -3.15
N PRO A 42 -32.14 4.02 -4.39
CA PRO A 42 -31.28 3.97 -5.58
C PRO A 42 -30.47 5.26 -5.75
N GLN A 43 -29.21 5.13 -6.17
CA GLN A 43 -28.28 6.27 -6.30
C GLN A 43 -28.84 7.36 -7.24
N ASP A 44 -29.54 6.98 -8.29
CA ASP A 44 -30.18 7.89 -9.25
C ASP A 44 -31.26 8.76 -8.62
N SER A 45 -31.77 8.36 -7.44
CA SER A 45 -32.84 9.05 -6.73
C SER A 45 -32.34 9.95 -5.60
N TYR A 46 -31.04 9.98 -5.30
CA TYR A 46 -30.50 10.75 -4.15
C TYR A 46 -30.82 12.26 -4.23
N GLY A 47 -30.83 12.84 -5.43
CA GLY A 47 -31.17 14.26 -5.61
C GLY A 47 -32.64 14.57 -5.40
N GLN A 48 -33.53 13.59 -5.42
CA GLN A 48 -34.97 13.73 -5.26
C GLN A 48 -35.44 13.45 -3.83
N HIS A 49 -34.62 12.74 -3.04
CA HIS A 49 -34.94 12.40 -1.66
C HIS A 49 -34.52 13.53 -0.70
N GLN A 50 -35.52 14.28 -0.23
CA GLN A 50 -35.33 15.26 0.85
C GLN A 50 -35.32 14.57 2.20
N LEU A 51 -34.33 14.88 3.02
CA LEU A 51 -34.19 14.40 4.38
C LEU A 51 -35.15 15.16 5.33
N ARG A 52 -35.60 14.47 6.35
CA ARG A 52 -36.52 14.98 7.40
C ARG A 52 -35.91 14.79 8.78
N ASP A 53 -36.36 15.58 9.72
CA ASP A 53 -35.96 15.44 11.11
C ASP A 53 -36.33 14.04 11.65
N GLY A 54 -35.36 13.40 12.30
CA GLY A 54 -35.50 12.02 12.82
C GLY A 54 -35.22 10.91 11.82
N ASP A 55 -34.87 11.19 10.56
CA ASP A 55 -34.51 10.17 9.58
C ASP A 55 -33.34 9.31 10.04
N ARG A 56 -33.42 8.03 9.76
CA ARG A 56 -32.36 7.05 10.02
C ARG A 56 -31.74 6.58 8.73
N LEU A 57 -30.45 6.83 8.59
CA LEU A 57 -29.67 6.41 7.43
C LEU A 57 -28.65 5.35 7.82
N GLU A 58 -28.59 4.30 7.05
CA GLU A 58 -27.43 3.40 7.01
C GLU A 58 -26.73 3.57 5.68
N ILE A 59 -25.50 4.09 5.73
CA ILE A 59 -24.66 4.28 4.55
C ILE A 59 -23.61 3.18 4.58
N VAL A 60 -23.76 2.24 3.65
CA VAL A 60 -22.86 1.11 3.49
C VAL A 60 -22.00 1.35 2.27
N HIS A 61 -20.69 1.25 2.44
CA HIS A 61 -19.79 1.17 1.29
C HIS A 61 -19.96 -0.20 0.65
N ALA A 62 -20.18 -0.25 -0.65
CA ALA A 62 -20.18 -1.52 -1.37
C ALA A 62 -18.78 -2.14 -1.27
N ILE A 63 -18.64 -3.10 -0.38
CA ILE A 63 -17.43 -3.92 -0.23
C ILE A 63 -17.52 -4.98 -1.34
N GLY A 64 -17.13 -4.58 -2.54
CA GLY A 64 -16.96 -5.48 -3.66
C GLY A 64 -15.55 -5.32 -4.17
N GLY A 65 -14.74 -6.37 -4.14
CA GLY A 65 -13.44 -6.45 -4.79
C GLY A 65 -13.59 -6.28 -6.30
N GLY A 66 -13.77 -5.04 -6.74
CA GLY A 66 -13.89 -4.61 -8.13
C GLY A 66 -12.92 -3.45 -8.37
N GLN A 67 -12.86 -2.98 -9.58
CA GLN A 67 -11.94 -1.96 -10.13
C GLN A 67 -11.69 -0.70 -9.27
N ASP A 68 -12.53 -0.45 -8.24
CA ASP A 68 -12.48 0.73 -7.37
C ASP A 68 -11.48 0.61 -6.18
N ASP A 69 -10.97 -0.59 -5.87
CA ASP A 69 -9.95 -0.82 -4.83
C ASP A 69 -8.55 -1.10 -5.41
N ALA A 70 -8.23 -0.62 -6.58
CA ALA A 70 -6.91 -0.79 -7.18
C ALA A 70 -5.85 0.04 -6.43
N LEU A 71 -4.62 -0.49 -6.33
CA LEU A 71 -3.47 0.29 -5.89
C LEU A 71 -3.08 1.25 -7.01
N VAL A 72 -3.18 2.55 -6.77
CA VAL A 72 -2.78 3.56 -7.76
C VAL A 72 -1.45 4.19 -7.36
N ILE A 73 -0.44 4.09 -8.22
CA ILE A 73 0.89 4.72 -8.04
C ILE A 73 1.21 5.51 -9.31
N ALA A 74 1.57 6.77 -9.16
CA ALA A 74 1.89 7.66 -10.28
C ALA A 74 0.82 7.64 -11.39
N GLY A 75 -0.45 7.60 -11.02
CA GLY A 75 -1.59 7.56 -11.96
C GLY A 75 -1.86 6.21 -12.62
N LYS A 76 -1.03 5.20 -12.40
CA LYS A 76 -1.23 3.84 -12.92
C LYS A 76 -1.87 2.93 -11.87
N ALA A 77 -2.94 2.21 -12.27
CA ALA A 77 -3.64 1.26 -11.40
C ALA A 77 -3.00 -0.13 -11.48
N TYR A 78 -2.87 -0.77 -10.33
CA TYR A 78 -2.35 -2.12 -10.16
C TYR A 78 -3.33 -2.99 -9.38
N GLN A 79 -3.49 -4.23 -9.80
CA GLN A 79 -4.35 -5.20 -9.10
C GLN A 79 -3.64 -5.83 -7.90
N SER A 80 -2.33 -6.02 -8.02
CA SER A 80 -1.52 -6.56 -6.93
C SER A 80 -1.05 -5.45 -5.99
N ARG A 81 -1.22 -5.69 -4.69
CA ARG A 81 -0.68 -4.84 -3.62
C ARG A 81 0.65 -5.37 -3.08
N LEU A 82 1.13 -6.49 -3.66
CA LEU A 82 2.43 -7.05 -3.38
C LEU A 82 3.44 -6.58 -4.43
N LEU A 83 4.52 -5.93 -3.97
CA LEU A 83 5.69 -5.60 -4.75
C LEU A 83 6.82 -6.54 -4.33
N VAL A 84 7.66 -6.98 -5.26
CA VAL A 84 8.74 -7.91 -4.96
C VAL A 84 10.08 -7.43 -5.50
N GLY A 85 11.15 -7.87 -4.83
CA GLY A 85 12.51 -7.67 -5.31
C GLY A 85 13.03 -8.87 -6.12
N THR A 86 14.20 -8.70 -6.73
CA THR A 86 14.87 -9.69 -7.59
C THR A 86 16.16 -10.24 -7.02
N GLY A 87 16.57 -9.79 -5.85
CA GLY A 87 17.83 -10.22 -5.24
C GLY A 87 17.72 -11.51 -4.44
N LYS A 88 18.87 -12.18 -4.24
CA LYS A 88 19.08 -13.33 -3.35
C LYS A 88 18.48 -14.67 -3.79
N TYR A 89 17.77 -14.76 -4.90
CA TYR A 89 17.37 -16.04 -5.48
C TYR A 89 18.60 -16.79 -6.01
N LYS A 90 18.53 -18.12 -6.06
CA LYS A 90 19.66 -18.94 -6.48
C LYS A 90 19.97 -18.81 -7.98
N ASP A 91 18.92 -18.57 -8.80
CA ASP A 91 19.03 -18.46 -10.27
C ASP A 91 17.85 -17.69 -10.88
N MET A 92 17.92 -17.41 -12.18
CA MET A 92 16.88 -16.69 -12.92
C MET A 92 15.56 -17.46 -13.01
N ASP A 93 15.57 -18.79 -13.06
CA ASP A 93 14.34 -19.58 -13.11
C ASP A 93 13.57 -19.51 -11.79
N GLU A 94 14.26 -19.65 -10.67
CA GLU A 94 13.65 -19.48 -9.35
C GLU A 94 13.12 -18.06 -9.17
N THR A 95 13.87 -17.03 -9.59
CA THR A 95 13.44 -15.64 -9.60
C THR A 95 12.13 -15.48 -10.36
N ARG A 96 12.08 -15.94 -11.61
CA ARG A 96 10.88 -15.87 -12.45
C ARG A 96 9.69 -16.56 -11.80
N ARG A 97 9.87 -17.82 -11.36
CA ARG A 97 8.78 -18.62 -10.77
C ARG A 97 8.25 -18.01 -9.46
N ALA A 98 9.11 -17.45 -8.62
CA ALA A 98 8.71 -16.79 -7.40
C ALA A 98 7.92 -15.50 -7.69
N ILE A 99 8.37 -14.68 -8.65
CA ILE A 99 7.68 -13.47 -9.06
C ILE A 99 6.30 -13.81 -9.67
N GLU A 100 6.23 -14.81 -10.53
CA GLU A 100 4.95 -15.28 -11.09
C GLU A 100 3.99 -15.77 -10.00
N ALA A 101 4.47 -16.56 -9.04
CA ALA A 101 3.66 -17.06 -7.93
C ALA A 101 3.18 -15.95 -6.98
N SER A 102 3.96 -14.88 -6.84
CA SER A 102 3.59 -13.70 -6.04
C SER A 102 2.46 -12.89 -6.66
N GLY A 103 2.22 -13.01 -7.96
CA GLY A 103 1.26 -12.17 -8.69
C GLY A 103 1.64 -10.69 -8.75
N ALA A 104 2.87 -10.33 -8.38
CA ALA A 104 3.33 -8.95 -8.37
C ALA A 104 3.37 -8.38 -9.79
N GLN A 105 2.96 -7.13 -9.91
CA GLN A 105 2.99 -6.36 -11.15
C GLN A 105 4.11 -5.30 -11.14
N ILE A 106 4.63 -4.97 -9.95
CA ILE A 106 5.77 -4.07 -9.77
C ILE A 106 6.92 -4.88 -9.19
N VAL A 107 8.08 -4.82 -9.85
CA VAL A 107 9.27 -5.59 -9.47
C VAL A 107 10.46 -4.64 -9.32
N THR A 108 11.09 -4.65 -8.13
CA THR A 108 12.25 -3.79 -7.89
C THR A 108 13.53 -4.41 -8.42
N VAL A 109 14.37 -3.56 -8.98
CA VAL A 109 15.66 -3.94 -9.57
C VAL A 109 16.77 -3.02 -9.07
N ALA A 110 17.80 -3.61 -8.46
CA ALA A 110 18.98 -2.88 -8.03
C ALA A 110 19.90 -2.61 -9.25
N ILE A 111 19.76 -1.45 -9.86
CA ILE A 111 20.43 -1.06 -11.12
C ILE A 111 21.95 -1.25 -11.07
N ARG A 112 22.59 -0.95 -9.95
CA ARG A 112 24.04 -1.07 -9.78
C ARG A 112 24.54 -2.52 -9.68
N ARG A 113 23.64 -3.48 -9.47
CA ARG A 113 24.00 -4.89 -9.19
C ARG A 113 23.41 -5.88 -10.18
N THR A 114 22.57 -5.42 -11.09
CA THR A 114 21.79 -6.29 -11.98
C THR A 114 22.01 -5.90 -13.43
N ASN A 115 22.28 -6.89 -14.27
CA ASN A 115 22.30 -6.66 -15.71
C ASN A 115 20.87 -6.57 -16.25
N ILE A 116 20.55 -5.40 -16.84
CA ILE A 116 19.30 -5.11 -17.54
C ILE A 116 19.56 -4.73 -19.00
N GLY A 117 20.63 -5.30 -19.57
CA GLY A 117 21.04 -5.09 -20.96
C GLY A 117 22.33 -4.28 -21.16
N GLN A 118 22.97 -3.79 -20.08
CA GLN A 118 24.22 -3.05 -20.16
C GLN A 118 25.45 -3.92 -20.48
N ASP A 119 25.40 -5.22 -20.20
CA ASP A 119 26.42 -6.20 -20.57
C ASP A 119 25.81 -7.35 -21.39
N PRO A 120 26.03 -7.38 -22.72
CA PRO A 120 25.51 -8.43 -23.59
C PRO A 120 26.05 -9.84 -23.31
N SER A 121 27.17 -9.94 -22.57
CA SER A 121 27.78 -11.24 -22.22
C SER A 121 27.14 -11.91 -21.00
N GLN A 122 26.31 -11.18 -20.27
CA GLN A 122 25.64 -11.64 -19.05
C GLN A 122 24.14 -11.86 -19.28
N PRO A 123 23.49 -12.76 -18.55
CA PRO A 123 22.04 -12.91 -18.60
C PRO A 123 21.33 -11.57 -18.29
N ASN A 124 20.36 -11.20 -19.13
CA ASN A 124 19.59 -9.99 -18.95
C ASN A 124 18.33 -10.29 -18.12
N LEU A 125 18.16 -9.58 -17.01
CA LEU A 125 16.97 -9.75 -16.14
C LEU A 125 15.66 -9.46 -16.88
N LEU A 126 15.68 -8.53 -17.84
CA LEU A 126 14.47 -8.15 -18.61
C LEU A 126 13.97 -9.28 -19.53
N ASP A 127 14.81 -10.31 -19.82
CA ASP A 127 14.38 -11.49 -20.59
C ASP A 127 13.35 -12.33 -19.80
N ILE A 128 13.41 -12.32 -18.47
CA ILE A 128 12.46 -13.01 -17.60
C ILE A 128 11.40 -12.05 -16.98
N LEU A 129 11.63 -10.75 -17.06
CA LEU A 129 10.75 -9.71 -16.57
C LEU A 129 10.44 -8.68 -17.67
N PRO A 130 9.70 -9.08 -18.70
CA PRO A 130 9.41 -8.19 -19.83
C PRO A 130 8.62 -6.94 -19.34
N PRO A 131 9.04 -5.72 -19.74
CA PRO A 131 8.41 -4.47 -19.33
C PRO A 131 6.93 -4.33 -19.73
N GLU A 132 6.49 -5.11 -20.72
CA GLU A 132 5.09 -5.18 -21.16
C GLU A 132 4.19 -5.83 -20.10
N ARG A 133 4.76 -6.73 -19.30
CA ARG A 133 4.04 -7.45 -18.23
C ARG A 133 4.28 -6.86 -16.85
N TYR A 134 5.48 -6.36 -16.61
CA TYR A 134 5.91 -5.86 -15.30
C TYR A 134 6.30 -4.40 -15.35
N THR A 135 5.88 -3.65 -14.35
CA THR A 135 6.48 -2.32 -14.10
C THR A 135 7.81 -2.53 -13.38
N ILE A 136 8.90 -2.24 -14.06
CA ILE A 136 10.23 -2.27 -13.47
C ILE A 136 10.36 -1.06 -12.56
N LEU A 137 10.77 -1.29 -11.32
CA LEU A 137 11.01 -0.26 -10.32
C LEU A 137 12.50 -0.24 -9.95
N PRO A 138 13.32 0.55 -10.68
CA PRO A 138 14.73 0.70 -10.34
C PRO A 138 14.89 1.25 -8.94
N ASN A 139 15.82 0.69 -8.16
CA ASN A 139 16.11 1.19 -6.83
C ASN A 139 17.58 1.60 -6.65
N THR A 140 17.81 2.44 -5.66
CA THR A 140 19.13 2.95 -5.29
C THR A 140 19.76 2.17 -4.14
N ALA A 141 19.46 0.87 -4.04
CA ALA A 141 19.97 0.00 -2.99
C ALA A 141 21.51 0.06 -2.90
N GLY A 142 22.00 0.30 -1.69
CA GLY A 142 23.42 0.42 -1.40
C GLY A 142 24.01 1.81 -1.70
N CYS A 143 23.20 2.83 -1.88
CA CYS A 143 23.63 4.22 -1.87
C CYS A 143 23.65 4.77 -0.44
N TYR A 144 24.72 5.48 -0.07
CA TYR A 144 24.93 6.08 1.25
C TYR A 144 24.98 7.60 1.21
N THR A 145 24.81 8.19 0.03
CA THR A 145 24.74 9.65 -0.16
C THR A 145 23.61 10.02 -1.09
N ALA A 146 23.07 11.23 -0.93
CA ALA A 146 22.06 11.77 -1.83
C ALA A 146 22.55 11.83 -3.29
N GLU A 147 23.81 12.26 -3.49
CA GLU A 147 24.43 12.36 -4.81
C GLU A 147 24.48 11.00 -5.52
N ASP A 148 24.92 9.94 -4.84
CA ASP A 148 24.98 8.59 -5.42
C ASP A 148 23.60 8.07 -5.78
N ALA A 149 22.59 8.31 -4.94
CA ALA A 149 21.21 7.91 -5.20
C ALA A 149 20.64 8.64 -6.42
N VAL A 150 20.82 9.95 -6.52
CA VAL A 150 20.38 10.75 -7.67
C VAL A 150 21.07 10.29 -8.96
N ARG A 151 22.38 10.09 -8.91
CA ARG A 151 23.15 9.57 -10.06
C ARG A 151 22.65 8.20 -10.50
N THR A 152 22.35 7.31 -9.56
CA THR A 152 21.83 5.96 -9.84
C THR A 152 20.45 6.03 -10.50
N CYS A 153 19.54 6.91 -10.05
CA CYS A 153 18.24 7.11 -10.68
C CYS A 153 18.38 7.66 -12.11
N LYS A 154 19.30 8.61 -12.35
CA LYS A 154 19.56 9.13 -13.69
C LYS A 154 20.09 8.05 -14.63
N LEU A 155 21.00 7.20 -14.15
CA LEU A 155 21.47 6.04 -14.90
C LEU A 155 20.33 5.08 -15.25
N ALA A 156 19.44 4.79 -14.28
CA ALA A 156 18.28 3.95 -14.52
C ALA A 156 17.35 4.53 -15.60
N ARG A 157 17.11 5.84 -15.57
CA ARG A 157 16.30 6.53 -16.58
C ARG A 157 16.87 6.35 -18.00
N GLU A 158 18.17 6.50 -18.17
CA GLU A 158 18.84 6.29 -19.48
C GLU A 158 18.75 4.84 -19.94
N LEU A 159 19.07 3.88 -19.05
CA LEU A 159 19.04 2.44 -19.37
C LEU A 159 17.62 1.92 -19.69
N LEU A 160 16.59 2.54 -19.15
CA LEU A 160 15.18 2.15 -19.33
C LEU A 160 14.40 3.12 -20.24
N GLY A 161 15.08 3.81 -21.15
CA GLY A 161 14.46 4.60 -22.20
C GLY A 161 13.58 5.75 -21.71
N GLY A 162 13.99 6.47 -20.67
CA GLY A 162 13.26 7.61 -20.12
C GLY A 162 12.32 7.27 -18.97
N HIS A 163 12.41 6.07 -18.41
CA HIS A 163 11.59 5.63 -17.28
C HIS A 163 11.74 6.55 -16.07
N ARG A 164 10.62 6.99 -15.47
CA ARG A 164 10.63 8.00 -14.40
C ARG A 164 10.33 7.44 -13.02
N LEU A 165 9.63 6.31 -12.92
CA LEU A 165 9.28 5.71 -11.63
C LEU A 165 10.51 5.05 -11.01
N VAL A 166 10.90 5.48 -9.81
CA VAL A 166 12.09 4.98 -9.11
C VAL A 166 11.79 4.75 -7.62
N LYS A 167 12.49 3.79 -7.02
CA LYS A 167 12.52 3.61 -5.57
C LYS A 167 13.79 4.22 -4.99
N LEU A 168 13.61 5.30 -4.26
CA LEU A 168 14.71 5.98 -3.58
C LEU A 168 15.01 5.33 -2.23
N GLU A 169 16.28 5.02 -2.01
CA GLU A 169 16.83 4.50 -0.76
C GLU A 169 18.20 5.15 -0.54
N VAL A 170 18.38 5.82 0.59
CA VAL A 170 19.69 6.34 1.03
C VAL A 170 19.96 5.81 2.42
N LEU A 171 20.99 4.99 2.58
CA LEU A 171 21.34 4.30 3.83
C LEU A 171 22.23 5.18 4.70
N GLY A 172 21.95 5.21 6.00
CA GLY A 172 22.75 5.94 6.98
C GLY A 172 23.79 5.07 7.68
N ASP A 173 23.53 3.76 7.78
CA ASP A 173 24.41 2.85 8.51
C ASP A 173 24.47 1.47 7.83
N ALA A 174 25.68 0.97 7.63
CA ALA A 174 25.92 -0.29 6.90
C ALA A 174 25.49 -1.55 7.67
N LYS A 175 25.41 -1.48 9.00
CA LYS A 175 25.04 -2.62 9.84
C LYS A 175 23.53 -2.75 10.00
N THR A 176 22.85 -1.66 10.22
CA THR A 176 21.40 -1.63 10.47
C THR A 176 20.56 -1.37 9.23
N LEU A 177 21.16 -0.77 8.21
CA LEU A 177 20.51 -0.34 6.95
C LEU A 177 19.32 0.62 7.20
N PHE A 178 19.33 1.35 8.33
CA PHE A 178 18.40 2.44 8.53
C PHE A 178 18.66 3.57 7.52
N PRO A 179 17.61 4.25 7.05
CA PRO A 179 17.77 5.35 6.11
C PRO A 179 18.43 6.58 6.76
N ASP A 180 19.29 7.24 6.02
CA ASP A 180 19.71 8.62 6.31
C ASP A 180 18.59 9.57 5.90
N ILE A 181 17.86 10.09 6.87
CA ILE A 181 16.69 10.93 6.60
C ILE A 181 17.06 12.25 5.94
N THR A 182 18.17 12.87 6.34
CA THR A 182 18.63 14.15 5.77
C THR A 182 18.96 13.97 4.30
N ALA A 183 19.79 12.97 3.99
CA ALA A 183 20.17 12.66 2.62
C ALA A 183 18.98 12.16 1.78
N THR A 184 18.04 11.44 2.37
CA THR A 184 16.80 10.98 1.71
C THR A 184 15.93 12.16 1.29
N LEU A 185 15.73 13.14 2.18
CA LEU A 185 14.94 14.36 1.87
C LEU A 185 15.63 15.20 0.78
N GLU A 186 16.95 15.31 0.80
CA GLU A 186 17.74 16.02 -0.22
C GLU A 186 17.61 15.35 -1.60
N ALA A 187 17.84 14.03 -1.65
CA ALA A 187 17.72 13.26 -2.88
C ALA A 187 16.28 13.29 -3.44
N ALA A 188 15.27 13.18 -2.58
CA ALA A 188 13.87 13.24 -3.00
C ALA A 188 13.53 14.57 -3.67
N ARG A 189 13.93 15.72 -3.06
CA ARG A 189 13.72 17.05 -3.67
C ARG A 189 14.38 17.16 -5.04
N THR A 190 15.62 16.71 -5.15
CA THR A 190 16.39 16.76 -6.40
C THR A 190 15.73 15.91 -7.49
N LEU A 191 15.31 14.69 -7.16
CA LEU A 191 14.68 13.77 -8.11
C LEU A 191 13.30 14.25 -8.55
N VAL A 192 12.45 14.70 -7.62
CA VAL A 192 11.12 15.24 -7.96
C VAL A 192 11.24 16.48 -8.83
N ALA A 193 12.18 17.39 -8.53
CA ALA A 193 12.44 18.57 -9.35
C ALA A 193 12.95 18.20 -10.77
N ASP A 194 13.65 17.08 -10.92
CA ASP A 194 14.12 16.54 -12.21
C ASP A 194 13.05 15.66 -12.92
N GLY A 195 11.82 15.66 -12.44
CA GLY A 195 10.66 15.00 -13.05
C GLY A 195 10.56 13.50 -12.81
N PHE A 196 11.26 12.97 -11.81
CA PHE A 196 11.06 11.57 -11.37
C PHE A 196 9.79 11.40 -10.56
N GLU A 197 9.20 10.23 -10.67
CA GLU A 197 8.08 9.73 -9.86
C GLU A 197 8.68 8.87 -8.73
N VAL A 198 8.87 9.47 -7.55
CA VAL A 198 9.67 8.88 -6.47
C VAL A 198 8.79 8.10 -5.50
N MET A 199 9.02 6.80 -5.39
CA MET A 199 8.61 5.96 -4.26
C MET A 199 9.78 5.95 -3.27
N VAL A 200 9.58 6.33 -2.01
CA VAL A 200 10.70 6.59 -1.10
C VAL A 200 10.69 5.69 0.13
N TYR A 201 11.78 4.91 0.30
CA TYR A 201 12.05 4.16 1.53
C TYR A 201 12.44 5.11 2.66
N THR A 202 11.84 4.94 3.83
CA THR A 202 12.09 5.77 5.00
C THR A 202 11.88 4.99 6.30
N ASN A 203 12.19 5.65 7.43
CA ASN A 203 11.79 5.15 8.75
C ASN A 203 10.27 5.32 8.97
N ASP A 204 9.80 4.86 10.12
CA ASP A 204 8.39 4.94 10.52
C ASP A 204 8.02 6.25 11.25
N ASP A 205 8.77 7.33 11.04
CA ASP A 205 8.49 8.65 11.61
C ASP A 205 7.37 9.36 10.81
N PRO A 206 6.20 9.67 11.43
CA PRO A 206 5.09 10.33 10.76
C PRO A 206 5.43 11.72 10.21
N ILE A 207 6.35 12.45 10.87
CA ILE A 207 6.77 13.78 10.41
C ILE A 207 7.62 13.68 9.15
N VAL A 208 8.51 12.69 9.10
CA VAL A 208 9.31 12.42 7.90
C VAL A 208 8.44 11.98 6.74
N ALA A 209 7.49 11.06 6.99
CA ALA A 209 6.54 10.61 5.96
C ALA A 209 5.77 11.78 5.34
N LYS A 210 5.23 12.69 6.18
CA LYS A 210 4.56 13.90 5.74
C LYS A 210 5.47 14.81 4.90
N ARG A 211 6.71 15.03 5.31
CA ARG A 211 7.68 15.86 4.55
C ARG A 211 7.99 15.27 3.18
N LEU A 212 8.12 13.95 3.07
CA LEU A 212 8.34 13.28 1.80
C LEU A 212 7.15 13.40 0.86
N GLU A 213 5.93 13.33 1.39
CA GLU A 213 4.71 13.62 0.63
C GLU A 213 4.66 15.07 0.17
N GLU A 214 4.96 16.04 1.04
CA GLU A 214 5.01 17.48 0.72
C GLU A 214 6.08 17.82 -0.35
N ILE A 215 7.16 17.06 -0.45
CA ILE A 215 8.17 17.17 -1.52
C ILE A 215 7.59 16.75 -2.87
N GLY A 216 6.57 15.90 -2.89
CA GLY A 216 5.93 15.38 -4.10
C GLY A 216 6.29 13.92 -4.43
N CYS A 217 6.75 13.15 -3.45
CA CYS A 217 6.90 11.71 -3.63
C CYS A 217 5.55 11.06 -3.94
N VAL A 218 5.52 10.14 -4.91
CA VAL A 218 4.27 9.49 -5.38
C VAL A 218 3.82 8.33 -4.47
N ALA A 219 4.71 7.85 -3.60
CA ALA A 219 4.42 6.91 -2.53
C ALA A 219 5.48 7.02 -1.43
N VAL A 220 5.08 6.77 -0.17
CA VAL A 220 5.99 6.72 0.97
C VAL A 220 6.03 5.29 1.50
N MET A 221 7.25 4.80 1.77
CA MET A 221 7.49 3.40 2.08
C MET A 221 8.20 3.26 3.45
N PRO A 222 7.45 3.38 4.55
CA PRO A 222 8.03 3.21 5.88
C PRO A 222 8.46 1.76 6.13
N LEU A 223 9.57 1.58 6.82
CA LEU A 223 10.02 0.26 7.25
C LEU A 223 9.10 -0.31 8.36
N ALA A 224 8.87 -1.62 8.33
CA ALA A 224 8.29 -2.34 9.46
C ALA A 224 9.34 -2.65 10.53
N ALA A 225 10.54 -3.03 10.07
CA ALA A 225 11.74 -3.33 10.82
C ALA A 225 12.97 -3.22 9.89
N PRO A 226 14.20 -3.31 10.37
CA PRO A 226 15.38 -3.22 9.51
C PRO A 226 15.34 -4.18 8.32
N ILE A 227 15.92 -3.76 7.19
CA ILE A 227 15.98 -4.55 5.96
C ILE A 227 16.55 -5.96 6.25
N GLY A 228 15.84 -6.99 5.80
CA GLY A 228 16.26 -8.40 5.95
C GLY A 228 16.14 -8.97 7.36
N SER A 229 15.58 -8.22 8.33
CA SER A 229 15.47 -8.67 9.73
C SER A 229 14.34 -9.69 9.97
N GLY A 230 13.28 -9.66 9.18
CA GLY A 230 12.11 -10.54 9.36
C GLY A 230 11.37 -10.37 10.69
N LEU A 231 11.52 -9.20 11.35
CA LEU A 231 10.95 -8.94 12.69
C LEU A 231 9.48 -8.50 12.68
N GLY A 232 8.90 -8.31 11.49
CA GLY A 232 7.53 -7.82 11.33
C GLY A 232 7.35 -6.35 11.70
N ILE A 233 6.10 -5.89 11.81
CA ILE A 233 5.79 -4.50 12.16
C ILE A 233 6.07 -4.27 13.64
N ARG A 234 7.10 -3.48 13.94
CA ARG A 234 7.55 -3.20 15.32
C ARG A 234 6.77 -2.05 15.95
N ASN A 235 6.33 -1.10 15.17
CA ASN A 235 5.62 0.08 15.65
C ASN A 235 4.33 0.33 14.85
N PRO A 236 3.27 -0.44 15.10
CA PRO A 236 2.00 -0.26 14.41
C PRO A 236 1.35 1.10 14.68
N TYR A 237 1.63 1.73 15.83
CA TYR A 237 1.12 3.06 16.17
C TYR A 237 1.60 4.12 15.17
N ASN A 238 2.91 4.14 14.87
CA ASN A 238 3.45 5.10 13.90
C ASN A 238 2.91 4.84 12.49
N ILE A 239 2.80 3.57 12.09
CA ILE A 239 2.20 3.22 10.78
C ILE A 239 0.76 3.72 10.68
N LEU A 240 -0.07 3.54 11.72
CA LEU A 240 -1.44 4.07 11.75
C LEU A 240 -1.46 5.60 11.68
N THR A 241 -0.58 6.27 12.43
CA THR A 241 -0.47 7.73 12.41
C THR A 241 -0.07 8.27 11.03
N ILE A 242 0.81 7.56 10.32
CA ILE A 242 1.16 7.88 8.93
C ILE A 242 -0.06 7.73 8.03
N LEU A 243 -0.77 6.59 8.12
CA LEU A 243 -1.95 6.28 7.30
C LEU A 243 -3.10 7.28 7.47
N GLU A 244 -3.37 7.73 8.71
CA GLU A 244 -4.43 8.69 9.01
C GLU A 244 -4.27 10.03 8.28
N ASN A 245 -3.03 10.43 8.01
CA ASN A 245 -2.73 11.74 7.42
C ASN A 245 -2.25 11.66 5.96
N ALA A 246 -2.03 10.47 5.43
CA ALA A 246 -1.43 10.26 4.11
C ALA A 246 -2.40 10.64 2.97
N LYS A 247 -1.85 11.33 1.96
CA LYS A 247 -2.54 11.66 0.69
C LYS A 247 -1.96 10.89 -0.49
N VAL A 248 -0.87 10.16 -0.27
CA VAL A 248 -0.24 9.27 -1.23
C VAL A 248 -0.25 7.84 -0.70
N PRO A 249 -0.11 6.82 -1.54
CA PRO A 249 -0.01 5.44 -1.08
C PRO A 249 1.11 5.23 -0.07
N ILE A 250 0.79 4.53 1.02
CA ILE A 250 1.74 4.09 2.05
C ILE A 250 1.94 2.59 1.87
N LEU A 251 3.16 2.18 1.59
CA LEU A 251 3.53 0.78 1.42
C LEU A 251 4.57 0.40 2.47
N VAL A 252 4.33 -0.67 3.21
CA VAL A 252 5.35 -1.19 4.12
C VAL A 252 6.51 -1.76 3.30
N ASP A 253 7.73 -1.33 3.64
CA ASP A 253 8.96 -1.80 3.01
C ASP A 253 9.92 -2.28 4.11
N ALA A 254 10.60 -3.38 3.86
CA ALA A 254 11.54 -4.00 4.80
C ALA A 254 10.92 -4.59 6.09
N GLY A 255 11.61 -5.57 6.65
CA GLY A 255 11.28 -6.17 7.94
C GLY A 255 10.16 -7.21 7.94
N VAL A 256 9.40 -7.37 6.86
CA VAL A 256 8.42 -8.46 6.74
C VAL A 256 9.17 -9.78 6.61
N GLY A 257 8.83 -10.76 7.45
CA GLY A 257 9.49 -12.07 7.49
C GLY A 257 8.60 -13.23 7.06
N THR A 258 7.28 -13.12 7.21
CA THR A 258 6.34 -14.19 6.88
C THR A 258 4.95 -13.65 6.53
N ALA A 259 4.05 -14.55 6.14
CA ALA A 259 2.70 -14.23 5.68
C ALA A 259 1.87 -13.43 6.72
N SER A 260 1.99 -13.77 8.02
CA SER A 260 1.28 -13.02 9.06
C SER A 260 1.71 -11.55 9.15
N ASP A 261 2.99 -11.24 8.96
CA ASP A 261 3.47 -9.86 8.97
C ASP A 261 2.88 -9.05 7.81
N ALA A 262 2.79 -9.68 6.63
CA ALA A 262 2.18 -9.08 5.44
C ALA A 262 0.67 -8.84 5.65
N ALA A 263 -0.06 -9.81 6.23
CA ALA A 263 -1.47 -9.65 6.55
C ALA A 263 -1.69 -8.52 7.55
N ILE A 264 -0.87 -8.43 8.61
CA ILE A 264 -0.95 -7.35 9.62
C ILE A 264 -0.76 -5.98 8.96
N ALA A 265 0.22 -5.83 8.04
CA ALA A 265 0.41 -4.58 7.32
C ALA A 265 -0.86 -4.15 6.57
N MET A 266 -1.51 -5.09 5.89
CA MET A 266 -2.73 -4.82 5.14
C MET A 266 -3.94 -4.58 6.05
N GLU A 267 -4.07 -5.29 7.17
CA GLU A 267 -5.11 -5.08 8.19
C GLU A 267 -4.98 -3.71 8.88
N LEU A 268 -3.78 -3.15 9.00
CA LEU A 268 -3.58 -1.77 9.46
C LEU A 268 -4.07 -0.73 8.46
N GLY A 269 -4.31 -1.11 7.20
CA GLY A 269 -4.77 -0.22 6.14
C GLY A 269 -3.67 0.24 5.18
N CYS A 270 -2.46 -0.34 5.24
CA CYS A 270 -1.43 -0.05 4.25
C CYS A 270 -1.92 -0.34 2.83
N HIS A 271 -1.45 0.45 1.87
CA HIS A 271 -1.88 0.33 0.48
C HIS A 271 -1.20 -0.83 -0.24
N GLY A 272 -0.06 -1.30 0.26
CA GLY A 272 0.68 -2.44 -0.26
C GLY A 272 1.89 -2.77 0.61
N VAL A 273 2.61 -3.81 0.21
CA VAL A 273 3.85 -4.26 0.87
C VAL A 273 4.89 -4.58 -0.19
N LEU A 274 6.10 -4.11 0.02
CA LEU A 274 7.26 -4.54 -0.75
C LEU A 274 8.10 -5.50 0.08
N MET A 275 8.48 -6.62 -0.51
CA MET A 275 9.37 -7.59 0.13
C MET A 275 10.27 -8.29 -0.88
N ASN A 276 11.42 -8.75 -0.42
CA ASN A 276 12.34 -9.58 -1.18
C ASN A 276 12.88 -10.74 -0.34
N THR A 277 13.65 -10.43 0.69
CA THR A 277 14.38 -11.41 1.52
C THR A 277 13.45 -12.46 2.13
N ALA A 278 12.27 -12.09 2.59
CA ALA A 278 11.30 -13.01 3.16
C ALA A 278 10.84 -14.11 2.19
N ILE A 279 10.84 -13.80 0.89
CA ILE A 279 10.54 -14.77 -0.16
C ILE A 279 11.81 -15.53 -0.58
N ALA A 280 12.85 -14.79 -0.97
CA ALA A 280 14.06 -15.37 -1.57
C ALA A 280 14.86 -16.28 -0.62
N GLU A 281 14.88 -15.99 0.69
CA GLU A 281 15.57 -16.78 1.70
C GLU A 281 14.68 -17.85 2.38
N ALA A 282 13.42 -17.96 1.97
CA ALA A 282 12.56 -19.06 2.43
C ALA A 282 13.11 -20.42 1.91
N LYS A 283 12.85 -21.49 2.65
CA LYS A 283 13.21 -22.85 2.20
C LYS A 283 12.58 -23.24 0.85
N ASN A 284 11.44 -22.65 0.54
CA ASN A 284 10.76 -22.76 -0.76
C ASN A 284 10.25 -21.39 -1.19
N PRO A 285 11.03 -20.61 -1.95
CA PRO A 285 10.68 -19.25 -2.36
C PRO A 285 9.38 -19.17 -3.14
N VAL A 286 9.11 -20.11 -4.05
CA VAL A 286 7.89 -20.12 -4.86
C VAL A 286 6.64 -20.31 -4.00
N LEU A 287 6.70 -21.23 -3.03
CA LEU A 287 5.60 -21.46 -2.10
C LEU A 287 5.39 -20.25 -1.17
N MET A 288 6.49 -19.64 -0.70
CA MET A 288 6.42 -18.45 0.14
C MET A 288 5.83 -17.26 -0.63
N ALA A 289 6.21 -17.06 -1.89
CA ALA A 289 5.64 -16.03 -2.75
C ALA A 289 4.12 -16.18 -2.88
N SER A 290 3.62 -17.39 -3.09
CA SER A 290 2.18 -17.69 -3.11
C SER A 290 1.51 -17.43 -1.76
N ALA A 291 2.16 -17.76 -0.64
CA ALA A 291 1.66 -17.51 0.71
C ALA A 291 1.56 -16.00 1.00
N MET A 292 2.58 -15.22 0.60
CA MET A 292 2.59 -13.77 0.76
C MET A 292 1.48 -13.09 -0.05
N ARG A 293 1.26 -13.52 -1.30
CA ARG A 293 0.13 -13.06 -2.11
C ARG A 293 -1.19 -13.23 -1.38
N LYS A 294 -1.49 -14.44 -0.91
CA LYS A 294 -2.73 -14.75 -0.19
C LYS A 294 -2.86 -13.94 1.10
N ALA A 295 -1.76 -13.71 1.81
CA ALA A 295 -1.75 -12.90 3.02
C ALA A 295 -2.09 -11.42 2.73
N ILE A 296 -1.56 -10.86 1.65
CA ILE A 296 -1.87 -9.50 1.19
C ILE A 296 -3.35 -9.39 0.82
N GLU A 297 -3.86 -10.35 0.05
CA GLU A 297 -5.26 -10.40 -0.37
C GLU A 297 -6.18 -10.51 0.87
N ALA A 298 -5.94 -11.47 1.75
CA ALA A 298 -6.74 -11.68 2.96
C ALA A 298 -6.69 -10.50 3.93
N GLY A 299 -5.50 -9.91 4.14
CA GLY A 299 -5.35 -8.73 5.00
C GLY A 299 -6.10 -7.52 4.46
N ARG A 300 -6.10 -7.31 3.13
CA ARG A 300 -6.87 -6.24 2.50
C ARG A 300 -8.37 -6.46 2.63
N GLU A 301 -8.85 -7.67 2.38
CA GLU A 301 -10.25 -8.04 2.55
C GLU A 301 -10.70 -7.83 4.01
N ALA A 302 -9.87 -8.26 4.98
CA ALA A 302 -10.16 -8.06 6.41
C ALA A 302 -10.23 -6.57 6.79
N PHE A 303 -9.35 -5.74 6.24
CA PHE A 303 -9.39 -4.28 6.43
C PHE A 303 -10.69 -3.68 5.88
N LEU A 304 -11.05 -4.03 4.65
CA LEU A 304 -12.27 -3.54 3.99
C LEU A 304 -13.55 -4.03 4.69
N ALA A 305 -13.56 -5.28 5.15
CA ALA A 305 -14.68 -5.85 5.89
C ALA A 305 -14.90 -5.18 7.25
N GLY A 306 -13.86 -4.55 7.79
CA GLY A 306 -13.90 -3.96 9.12
C GLY A 306 -13.79 -4.99 10.23
N ARG A 307 -12.94 -4.70 11.20
CA ARG A 307 -12.69 -5.57 12.34
C ARG A 307 -13.80 -5.43 13.39
N MET A 308 -14.27 -6.55 13.97
CA MET A 308 -15.14 -6.47 15.13
C MET A 308 -14.49 -5.72 16.30
N PRO A 309 -15.25 -4.94 17.11
CA PRO A 309 -14.72 -4.24 18.26
C PRO A 309 -14.06 -5.21 19.27
N ARG A 310 -12.90 -4.81 19.81
CA ARG A 310 -12.27 -5.54 20.91
C ARG A 310 -13.12 -5.39 22.17
N LYS A 311 -13.45 -6.50 22.83
CA LYS A 311 -14.20 -6.52 24.08
C LYS A 311 -13.30 -6.97 25.22
N ARG A 312 -13.42 -6.31 26.38
CA ARG A 312 -12.67 -6.71 27.58
C ARG A 312 -13.15 -8.06 28.14
N TYR A 313 -14.45 -8.32 28.03
CA TYR A 313 -15.08 -9.53 28.55
C TYR A 313 -15.63 -10.40 27.42
N ALA A 314 -15.78 -11.68 27.70
CA ALA A 314 -16.37 -12.63 26.78
C ALA A 314 -17.82 -12.23 26.42
N SER A 315 -18.21 -12.55 25.20
CA SER A 315 -19.56 -12.41 24.69
C SER A 315 -19.93 -13.74 24.04
N ALA A 316 -21.04 -14.36 24.48
CA ALA A 316 -21.49 -15.63 23.92
C ALA A 316 -21.72 -15.49 22.41
N SER A 317 -21.25 -16.47 21.64
CA SER A 317 -21.43 -16.52 20.18
C SER A 317 -22.82 -17.06 19.78
N SER A 318 -23.50 -17.74 20.70
CA SER A 318 -24.86 -18.21 20.49
C SER A 318 -25.82 -17.47 21.43
N PRO A 319 -27.06 -17.15 21.00
CA PRO A 319 -28.08 -16.60 21.90
C PRO A 319 -28.31 -17.53 23.09
N LEU A 320 -28.29 -16.97 24.30
CA LEU A 320 -28.62 -17.71 25.51
C LEU A 320 -30.16 -17.78 25.77
N GLU A 321 -30.93 -16.99 25.02
CA GLU A 321 -32.38 -16.94 25.08
C GLU A 321 -32.99 -18.15 24.34
N GLY A 322 -33.79 -18.95 25.02
CA GLY A 322 -34.49 -20.10 24.44
C GLY A 322 -33.90 -21.48 24.77
N LEU A 323 -32.87 -21.57 25.61
CA LEU A 323 -32.48 -22.84 26.20
C LEU A 323 -33.44 -23.15 27.38
N SER A 324 -34.48 -23.95 27.12
CA SER A 324 -35.22 -24.62 28.20
C SER A 324 -34.26 -25.59 28.89
N LEU A 325 -33.95 -25.36 30.16
CA LEU A 325 -33.31 -26.32 31.04
C LEU A 325 -34.26 -27.45 31.35
#